data_6e10cc559d07ff6d4d2261ea40a82600
#
_entry.id   6e10cc559d07ff6d4d2261ea40a82600
#
_cell.length_a   1.000
_cell.length_b   1.000
_cell.length_c   1.000
_cell.angle_alpha   90.00
_cell.angle_beta   90.00
_cell.angle_gamma   90.00
#
_symmetry.space_group_name_H-M   'P 1'
#
loop_
_entity.id
_entity.type
_entity.pdbx_description
1 polymer ?
#
loop_
_entity_poly.entity_id
_entity_poly.type
_entity_poly.pdbx_seq_one_letter_code
_entity_poly.pdbx_strand_id
1 'polypeptide(L)'
;MERGSPFGHMAKLFVVSLPVIAFFLLFAGGNADAHKLVTSKFDYNKDVFPLLREHCGGCHVQGGPGPMSLMTYKDAVPWGVSIRDELTTGRMPPWPVDPTSPAVKGGHAINAREIDMIIEWATGGNPEGNLETKLPTVSFNSQWRLGPPDLRIPMDTEHTLPPGTIEETSEFSLPAGVTGTKWVKAADLMPGNPSIVRSAVISVENGPLLALWQPGSDTMAAPGGAAFKLESGSKIHLRIQYKKHFDQVQDAVSDKSAIGLYFTKPPLSVRELQSFVIDSAGSPGAQAANSAPVTLTATLAKPARIIALRPSLDRAYALLNVDATTPSGARVPLLRLRGPRPQWLRRYWLQDTPELAGGSQITVTLEPLSDYSDEMKVINLAPLQVALEYIPQ
;
A
#
# COMPACT_ATOMS: atom_id res chain seq x y z
N MET A 1 77.53 44.06 49.32
CA MET A 1 76.33 44.55 49.99
C MET A 1 75.68 45.55 49.08
N GLU A 2 74.67 45.21 48.36
CA GLU A 2 73.61 46.12 47.97
C GLU A 2 72.52 45.28 47.24
N ARG A 3 71.31 45.40 47.75
CA ARG A 3 70.13 44.67 47.30
C ARG A 3 69.48 45.46 46.13
N GLY A 4 69.43 44.90 44.96
CA GLY A 4 68.65 45.42 43.86
C GLY A 4 67.22 44.81 43.84
N SER A 5 66.24 45.68 43.90
CA SER A 5 64.84 45.39 44.00
C SER A 5 64.27 44.86 42.65
N PRO A 6 63.40 43.86 42.59
CA PRO A 6 62.79 43.32 41.37
C PRO A 6 61.36 43.86 41.19
N PHE A 7 61.18 45.13 40.87
CA PHE A 7 59.86 45.69 40.60
C PHE A 7 59.84 46.51 39.32
N GLY A 8 60.19 45.89 38.19
CA GLY A 8 60.24 46.61 36.93
C GLY A 8 59.57 45.98 35.68
N HIS A 9 59.17 44.73 35.78
CA HIS A 9 58.74 44.01 34.55
C HIS A 9 57.27 43.54 34.48
N MET A 10 56.44 43.82 35.49
CA MET A 10 55.02 43.39 35.44
C MET A 10 54.02 44.38 34.87
N ALA A 11 54.44 45.66 34.64
CA ALA A 11 53.51 46.68 34.17
C ALA A 11 53.36 46.75 32.66
N LYS A 12 54.20 46.06 31.87
CA LYS A 12 54.12 46.11 30.38
C LYS A 12 53.32 44.98 29.72
N LEU A 13 52.99 43.89 30.46
CA LEU A 13 52.22 42.77 29.92
C LEU A 13 50.70 42.94 29.99
N PHE A 14 50.20 43.89 30.82
CA PHE A 14 48.74 44.10 31.02
C PHE A 14 48.11 45.04 30.01
N VAL A 15 48.88 45.81 29.27
CA VAL A 15 48.33 46.83 28.36
C VAL A 15 48.08 46.28 26.94
N VAL A 16 48.73 45.15 26.58
CA VAL A 16 48.55 44.53 25.23
C VAL A 16 47.44 43.49 25.21
N SER A 17 47.04 42.94 26.36
CA SER A 17 45.99 41.89 26.41
C SER A 17 44.57 42.45 26.41
N LEU A 18 44.30 43.67 26.84
CA LEU A 18 42.96 44.25 26.86
C LEU A 18 42.34 44.52 25.47
N PRO A 19 43.09 45.05 24.49
CA PRO A 19 42.52 45.27 23.15
C PRO A 19 42.33 43.96 22.37
N VAL A 20 43.09 42.92 22.62
CA VAL A 20 42.93 41.60 21.94
C VAL A 20 41.68 40.89 22.49
N ILE A 21 41.41 40.96 23.79
CA ILE A 21 40.19 40.39 24.39
C ILE A 21 38.96 41.16 23.94
N ALA A 22 39.02 42.50 23.86
CA ALA A 22 37.92 43.32 23.33
C ALA A 22 37.67 43.08 21.85
N PHE A 23 38.71 42.81 21.06
CA PHE A 23 38.56 42.47 19.63
C PHE A 23 37.92 41.09 19.44
N PHE A 24 38.24 40.09 20.28
CA PHE A 24 37.59 38.78 20.24
C PHE A 24 36.11 38.82 20.73
N LEU A 25 35.80 39.67 21.68
CA LEU A 25 34.40 39.85 22.16
C LEU A 25 33.52 40.59 21.15
N LEU A 26 34.09 41.44 20.31
CA LEU A 26 33.35 42.11 19.21
C LEU A 26 33.04 41.18 18.03
N PHE A 27 33.79 40.10 17.86
CA PHE A 27 33.52 39.07 16.84
C PHE A 27 32.70 37.89 17.36
N ALA A 28 32.52 37.73 18.67
CA ALA A 28 31.66 36.72 19.28
C ALA A 28 30.17 37.09 19.28
N GLY A 29 29.82 38.29 18.82
CA GLY A 29 28.44 38.74 18.56
C GLY A 29 27.92 38.38 17.19
N GLY A 30 28.47 37.36 16.54
CA GLY A 30 27.93 36.81 15.30
C GLY A 30 26.56 36.19 15.54
N ASN A 31 25.56 36.80 14.95
CA ASN A 31 24.16 36.42 14.99
C ASN A 31 23.99 34.89 14.87
N ALA A 32 23.62 34.24 15.97
CA ALA A 32 23.09 32.89 15.97
C ALA A 32 21.67 32.81 15.36
N ASP A 33 21.40 33.67 14.36
CA ASP A 33 20.16 33.64 13.54
C ASP A 33 20.28 32.67 12.34
N ALA A 34 21.20 31.69 12.43
CA ALA A 34 21.50 30.85 11.28
C ALA A 34 20.41 29.82 10.92
N HIS A 35 19.41 29.59 11.77
CA HIS A 35 18.33 28.68 11.43
C HIS A 35 17.01 29.20 12.01
N LYS A 36 16.38 30.11 11.31
CA LYS A 36 14.96 30.36 11.51
C LYS A 36 14.24 29.06 11.21
N LEU A 37 13.65 28.45 12.23
CA LEU A 37 12.82 27.26 12.06
C LEU A 37 11.77 27.60 10.99
N VAL A 38 11.86 26.94 9.84
CA VAL A 38 10.84 27.08 8.79
C VAL A 38 9.60 26.41 9.34
N THR A 39 8.62 27.20 9.76
CA THR A 39 7.31 26.68 10.16
C THR A 39 6.49 26.43 8.91
N SER A 40 5.90 25.25 8.81
CA SER A 40 4.98 24.92 7.73
C SER A 40 3.82 25.92 7.67
N LYS A 41 3.40 26.26 6.46
CA LYS A 41 2.16 27.03 6.23
C LYS A 41 0.90 26.15 6.31
N PHE A 42 1.08 24.82 6.28
CA PHE A 42 0.00 23.85 6.42
C PHE A 42 -0.08 23.38 7.86
N ASP A 43 -1.30 23.28 8.38
CA ASP A 43 -1.56 22.77 9.71
C ASP A 43 -2.31 21.44 9.66
N TYR A 44 -2.22 20.70 10.79
CA TYR A 44 -2.85 19.39 10.89
C TYR A 44 -4.37 19.45 10.74
N ASN A 45 -5.02 20.33 11.51
CA ASN A 45 -6.48 20.32 11.64
C ASN A 45 -7.20 20.68 10.33
N LYS A 46 -6.64 21.61 9.55
CA LYS A 46 -7.26 22.10 8.33
C LYS A 46 -6.79 21.39 7.08
N ASP A 47 -5.46 21.18 6.96
CA ASP A 47 -4.85 20.81 5.69
C ASP A 47 -4.46 19.33 5.66
N VAL A 48 -3.86 18.81 6.74
CA VAL A 48 -3.25 17.47 6.75
C VAL A 48 -4.22 16.37 7.16
N PHE A 49 -5.05 16.61 8.18
CA PHE A 49 -6.02 15.62 8.65
C PHE A 49 -6.97 15.11 7.55
N PRO A 50 -7.54 15.96 6.68
CA PRO A 50 -8.38 15.49 5.58
C PRO A 50 -7.64 14.49 4.67
N LEU A 51 -6.38 14.77 4.35
CA LEU A 51 -5.54 13.92 3.50
C LEU A 51 -5.18 12.59 4.19
N LEU A 52 -4.76 12.66 5.47
CA LEU A 52 -4.47 11.45 6.25
C LEU A 52 -5.73 10.58 6.42
N ARG A 53 -6.89 11.19 6.64
CA ARG A 53 -8.16 10.46 6.75
C ARG A 53 -8.50 9.74 5.46
N GLU A 54 -8.34 10.41 4.32
CA GLU A 54 -8.68 9.86 3.01
C GLU A 54 -7.71 8.75 2.57
N HIS A 55 -6.41 8.99 2.66
CA HIS A 55 -5.39 8.10 2.09
C HIS A 55 -4.80 7.10 3.09
N CYS A 56 -4.88 7.37 4.39
CA CYS A 56 -4.23 6.56 5.43
C CYS A 56 -5.23 5.97 6.44
N GLY A 57 -6.40 6.61 6.63
CA GLY A 57 -7.40 6.27 7.66
C GLY A 57 -8.03 4.89 7.51
N GLY A 58 -7.92 4.25 6.34
CA GLY A 58 -8.36 2.86 6.16
C GLY A 58 -7.57 1.85 6.98
N CYS A 59 -6.32 2.17 7.32
CA CYS A 59 -5.42 1.32 8.11
C CYS A 59 -4.96 1.99 9.40
N HIS A 60 -4.53 3.27 9.32
CA HIS A 60 -3.98 4.04 10.44
C HIS A 60 -5.06 4.73 11.26
N VAL A 61 -5.90 3.94 11.89
CA VAL A 61 -7.03 4.32 12.73
C VAL A 61 -7.03 3.48 14.00
N GLN A 62 -7.62 3.99 15.08
CA GLN A 62 -7.71 3.23 16.33
C GLN A 62 -8.43 1.89 16.09
N GLY A 63 -7.80 0.80 16.53
CA GLY A 63 -8.29 -0.58 16.34
C GLY A 63 -8.14 -1.11 14.90
N GLY A 64 -7.53 -0.34 14.00
CA GLY A 64 -7.18 -0.77 12.65
C GLY A 64 -5.86 -1.54 12.59
N PRO A 65 -5.48 -2.05 11.42
CA PRO A 65 -4.27 -2.86 11.25
C PRO A 65 -2.97 -2.04 11.17
N GLY A 66 -3.03 -0.72 10.98
CA GLY A 66 -1.85 0.14 10.99
C GLY A 66 -1.21 0.14 12.38
N PRO A 67 0.14 0.20 12.48
CA PRO A 67 0.84 0.12 13.76
C PRO A 67 0.57 1.32 14.69
N MET A 68 -0.02 2.39 14.16
CA MET A 68 -0.44 3.58 14.91
C MET A 68 -1.66 4.20 14.25
N SER A 69 -2.45 4.95 15.02
CA SER A 69 -3.45 5.87 14.48
C SER A 69 -2.79 7.15 13.97
N LEU A 70 -3.34 7.75 12.93
CA LEU A 70 -2.97 9.07 12.41
C LEU A 70 -4.18 10.03 12.45
N MET A 71 -5.24 9.67 13.17
CA MET A 71 -6.53 10.34 13.10
C MET A 71 -6.73 11.43 14.17
N THR A 72 -5.72 11.67 15.01
CA THR A 72 -5.64 12.86 15.88
C THR A 72 -4.27 13.49 15.75
N TYR A 73 -4.19 14.80 16.03
CA TYR A 73 -2.90 15.51 16.04
C TYR A 73 -1.89 14.83 16.98
N LYS A 74 -2.33 14.51 18.20
CA LYS A 74 -1.51 13.84 19.22
C LYS A 74 -0.96 12.49 18.74
N ASP A 75 -1.74 11.74 18.00
CA ASP A 75 -1.32 10.44 17.47
C ASP A 75 -0.38 10.60 16.27
N ALA A 76 -0.59 11.59 15.40
CA ALA A 76 0.16 11.77 14.17
C ALA A 76 1.54 12.43 14.34
N VAL A 77 1.64 13.43 15.22
CA VAL A 77 2.88 14.23 15.41
C VAL A 77 4.12 13.39 15.70
N PRO A 78 4.10 12.38 16.59
CA PRO A 78 5.28 11.57 16.86
C PRO A 78 5.84 10.84 15.62
N TRP A 79 5.02 10.68 14.60
CA TRP A 79 5.35 9.95 13.37
C TRP A 79 5.70 10.86 12.18
N GLY A 80 5.78 12.18 12.37
CA GLY A 80 6.04 13.12 11.28
C GLY A 80 7.23 12.74 10.41
N VAL A 81 8.38 12.39 11.02
CA VAL A 81 9.58 11.92 10.29
C VAL A 81 9.29 10.64 9.50
N SER A 82 8.66 9.67 10.14
CA SER A 82 8.31 8.40 9.48
C SER A 82 7.31 8.60 8.35
N ILE A 83 6.30 9.48 8.52
CA ILE A 83 5.33 9.82 7.47
C ILE A 83 6.06 10.40 6.25
N ARG A 84 6.98 11.36 6.47
CA ARG A 84 7.81 11.93 5.38
C ARG A 84 8.58 10.82 4.66
N ASP A 85 9.27 9.95 5.40
CA ASP A 85 10.14 8.92 4.84
C ASP A 85 9.34 7.87 4.05
N GLU A 86 8.18 7.46 4.56
CA GLU A 86 7.29 6.53 3.87
C GLU A 86 6.71 7.11 2.57
N LEU A 87 6.32 8.39 2.59
CA LEU A 87 5.82 9.09 1.40
C LEU A 87 6.93 9.32 0.37
N THR A 88 8.12 9.77 0.81
CA THR A 88 9.25 10.05 -0.07
C THR A 88 9.76 8.79 -0.77
N THR A 89 9.77 7.66 -0.07
CA THR A 89 10.20 6.36 -0.62
C THR A 89 9.08 5.61 -1.34
N GLY A 90 7.86 6.15 -1.37
CA GLY A 90 6.70 5.53 -2.00
C GLY A 90 6.30 4.19 -1.36
N ARG A 91 6.64 3.95 -0.08
CA ARG A 91 6.19 2.75 0.63
C ARG A 91 4.75 2.87 1.10
N MET A 92 4.29 4.10 1.39
CA MET A 92 2.92 4.44 1.73
C MET A 92 2.41 5.59 0.88
N PRO A 93 1.10 5.64 0.56
CA PRO A 93 0.12 4.56 0.73
C PRO A 93 0.40 3.36 -0.20
N PRO A 94 -0.08 2.14 0.12
CA PRO A 94 0.28 0.91 -0.61
C PRO A 94 -0.47 0.73 -1.94
N TRP A 95 -0.73 1.83 -2.67
CA TRP A 95 -1.49 1.83 -3.94
C TRP A 95 -0.71 2.52 -5.04
N PRO A 96 0.23 1.80 -5.64
CA PRO A 96 1.28 2.35 -6.47
C PRO A 96 0.87 2.64 -7.92
N VAL A 97 -0.36 3.10 -8.18
CA VAL A 97 -0.79 3.46 -9.54
C VAL A 97 -0.04 4.73 -9.97
N ASP A 98 0.72 4.62 -11.07
CA ASP A 98 1.44 5.76 -11.62
C ASP A 98 0.44 6.77 -12.22
N PRO A 99 0.65 8.09 -12.07
CA PRO A 99 -0.22 9.11 -12.67
C PRO A 99 -0.37 9.02 -14.19
N THR A 100 0.57 8.38 -14.88
CA THR A 100 0.51 8.14 -16.34
C THR A 100 -0.17 6.83 -16.71
N SER A 101 -0.65 6.05 -15.73
CA SER A 101 -1.38 4.81 -15.97
C SER A 101 -2.73 5.11 -16.62
N PRO A 102 -3.23 4.21 -17.49
CA PRO A 102 -4.66 4.20 -17.78
C PRO A 102 -5.46 4.15 -16.48
N ALA A 103 -6.63 4.81 -16.48
CA ALA A 103 -7.45 4.93 -15.29
C ALA A 103 -7.92 3.56 -14.77
N VAL A 104 -7.77 3.36 -13.45
CA VAL A 104 -8.27 2.19 -12.74
C VAL A 104 -9.36 2.58 -11.76
N LYS A 105 -10.32 1.68 -11.53
CA LYS A 105 -11.40 1.91 -10.58
C LYS A 105 -10.88 1.80 -9.15
N GLY A 106 -11.41 2.63 -8.23
CA GLY A 106 -10.99 2.64 -6.83
C GLY A 106 -9.53 3.06 -6.63
N GLY A 107 -8.95 3.75 -7.59
CA GLY A 107 -7.60 4.31 -7.51
C GLY A 107 -7.63 5.67 -6.82
N HIS A 108 -7.63 5.71 -5.49
CA HIS A 108 -7.42 6.95 -4.72
C HIS A 108 -5.91 7.20 -4.56
N ALA A 109 -5.24 7.43 -5.69
CA ALA A 109 -3.82 7.78 -5.64
C ALA A 109 -3.69 9.17 -5.01
N ILE A 110 -2.86 9.27 -3.97
CA ILE A 110 -2.43 10.56 -3.45
C ILE A 110 -1.64 11.29 -4.54
N ASN A 111 -1.99 12.54 -4.82
CA ASN A 111 -1.30 13.30 -5.85
C ASN A 111 -0.04 14.00 -5.30
N ALA A 112 0.83 14.47 -6.20
CA ALA A 112 2.10 15.08 -5.82
C ALA A 112 1.94 16.29 -4.89
N ARG A 113 0.91 17.13 -5.10
CA ARG A 113 0.63 18.29 -4.24
C ARG A 113 0.22 17.88 -2.84
N GLU A 114 -0.59 16.85 -2.70
CA GLU A 114 -1.02 16.31 -1.40
C GLU A 114 0.16 15.72 -0.64
N ILE A 115 1.04 15.00 -1.35
CA ILE A 115 2.31 14.50 -0.80
C ILE A 115 3.16 15.65 -0.28
N ASP A 116 3.36 16.70 -1.10
CA ASP A 116 4.15 17.88 -0.73
C ASP A 116 3.57 18.58 0.50
N MET A 117 2.24 18.71 0.60
CA MET A 117 1.59 19.33 1.75
C MET A 117 1.86 18.55 3.05
N ILE A 118 1.77 17.22 3.00
CA ILE A 118 2.03 16.38 4.18
C ILE A 118 3.52 16.42 4.54
N ILE A 119 4.42 16.36 3.55
CA ILE A 119 5.88 16.43 3.78
C ILE A 119 6.28 17.80 4.35
N GLU A 120 5.75 18.91 3.80
CA GLU A 120 6.01 20.26 4.32
C GLU A 120 5.54 20.40 5.76
N TRP A 121 4.36 19.87 6.10
CA TRP A 121 3.90 19.82 7.48
C TRP A 121 4.83 18.98 8.37
N ALA A 122 5.18 17.79 7.93
CA ALA A 122 6.01 16.84 8.68
C ALA A 122 7.44 17.35 8.95
N THR A 123 7.97 18.25 8.10
CA THR A 123 9.32 18.83 8.22
C THR A 123 9.33 20.25 8.80
N GLY A 124 8.19 20.94 8.76
CA GLY A 124 8.04 22.32 9.17
C GLY A 124 7.47 22.52 10.58
N GLY A 125 7.84 21.66 11.54
CA GLY A 125 7.45 21.82 12.96
C GLY A 125 6.07 21.29 13.32
N ASN A 126 5.39 20.61 12.41
CA ASN A 126 4.11 19.93 12.63
C ASN A 126 3.03 20.81 13.30
N PRO A 127 2.69 22.00 12.81
CA PRO A 127 1.71 22.86 13.48
C PRO A 127 0.34 22.17 13.55
N GLU A 128 -0.33 22.31 14.72
CA GLU A 128 -1.67 21.71 14.94
C GLU A 128 -2.76 22.50 14.23
N GLY A 129 -2.64 23.82 14.22
CA GLY A 129 -3.66 24.72 13.70
C GLY A 129 -4.62 25.24 14.78
N ASN A 130 -5.82 25.63 14.37
CA ASN A 130 -6.81 26.16 15.30
C ASN A 130 -7.33 25.08 16.26
N LEU A 131 -7.08 25.24 17.56
CA LEU A 131 -7.48 24.31 18.62
C LEU A 131 -8.99 24.19 18.82
N GLU A 132 -9.77 25.17 18.34
CA GLU A 132 -11.23 25.11 18.38
C GLU A 132 -11.84 24.23 17.28
N THR A 133 -11.02 23.81 16.30
CA THR A 133 -11.46 22.95 15.20
C THR A 133 -11.82 21.56 15.72
N LYS A 134 -13.10 21.20 15.62
CA LYS A 134 -13.57 19.87 15.99
C LYS A 134 -13.39 18.92 14.81
N LEU A 135 -12.41 18.03 14.91
CA LEU A 135 -12.23 16.96 13.94
C LEU A 135 -13.24 15.83 14.19
N PRO A 136 -13.75 15.18 13.12
CA PRO A 136 -14.61 14.02 13.26
C PRO A 136 -13.82 12.84 13.85
N THR A 137 -14.46 12.05 14.70
CA THR A 137 -13.92 10.77 15.15
C THR A 137 -13.89 9.79 13.98
N VAL A 138 -12.74 9.19 13.73
CA VAL A 138 -12.56 8.16 12.72
C VAL A 138 -12.32 6.83 13.40
N SER A 139 -13.09 5.82 13.03
CA SER A 139 -12.94 4.45 13.51
C SER A 139 -12.78 3.48 12.34
N PHE A 140 -12.24 2.28 12.61
CA PHE A 140 -12.17 1.26 11.57
C PHE A 140 -13.55 0.92 11.05
N ASN A 141 -13.70 0.87 9.73
CA ASN A 141 -14.96 0.51 9.12
C ASN A 141 -15.18 -1.01 9.22
N SER A 142 -16.04 -1.41 10.13
CA SER A 142 -16.46 -2.79 10.38
C SER A 142 -17.78 -3.18 9.67
N GLN A 143 -18.14 -2.45 8.61
CA GLN A 143 -19.33 -2.76 7.80
C GLN A 143 -18.95 -3.35 6.46
N TRP A 144 -19.84 -4.17 5.90
CA TRP A 144 -19.71 -4.65 4.54
C TRP A 144 -19.71 -3.47 3.55
N ARG A 145 -18.68 -3.36 2.72
CA ARG A 145 -18.46 -2.19 1.86
C ARG A 145 -19.49 -2.05 0.74
N LEU A 146 -20.09 -3.16 0.30
CA LEU A 146 -21.18 -3.17 -0.69
C LEU A 146 -22.56 -3.37 -0.06
N GLY A 147 -22.71 -3.10 1.26
CA GLY A 147 -23.88 -3.43 2.04
C GLY A 147 -23.98 -4.93 2.33
N PRO A 148 -25.10 -5.41 2.90
CA PRO A 148 -25.26 -6.83 3.28
C PRO A 148 -24.99 -7.76 2.10
N PRO A 149 -24.13 -8.80 2.25
CA PRO A 149 -23.88 -9.77 1.20
C PRO A 149 -25.09 -10.69 0.96
N ASP A 150 -25.19 -11.24 -0.23
CA ASP A 150 -26.20 -12.25 -0.56
C ASP A 150 -25.94 -13.59 0.17
N LEU A 151 -24.67 -13.87 0.49
CA LEU A 151 -24.24 -15.03 1.27
C LEU A 151 -23.10 -14.65 2.20
N ARG A 152 -23.25 -14.98 3.49
CA ARG A 152 -22.20 -14.84 4.52
C ARG A 152 -21.65 -16.21 4.88
N ILE A 153 -20.32 -16.37 4.80
CA ILE A 153 -19.61 -17.60 5.16
C ILE A 153 -18.66 -17.26 6.31
N PRO A 154 -18.99 -17.53 7.57
CA PRO A 154 -18.08 -17.33 8.69
C PRO A 154 -17.00 -18.41 8.70
N MET A 155 -15.85 -18.14 9.31
CA MET A 155 -14.89 -19.17 9.69
C MET A 155 -15.57 -20.13 10.69
N ASP A 156 -15.34 -21.42 10.53
CA ASP A 156 -15.95 -22.47 11.36
C ASP A 156 -15.48 -22.34 12.82
N THR A 157 -14.20 -22.12 13.01
CA THR A 157 -13.54 -21.97 14.31
C THR A 157 -12.78 -20.66 14.40
N GLU A 158 -12.60 -20.19 15.61
CA GLU A 158 -11.72 -19.07 15.93
C GLU A 158 -10.26 -19.50 15.71
N HIS A 159 -9.47 -18.62 15.08
CA HIS A 159 -8.03 -18.81 14.88
C HIS A 159 -7.27 -17.92 15.86
N THR A 160 -6.36 -18.50 16.64
CA THR A 160 -5.60 -17.79 17.66
C THR A 160 -4.11 -17.78 17.36
N LEU A 161 -3.53 -16.59 17.28
CA LEU A 161 -2.09 -16.38 17.23
C LEU A 161 -1.53 -16.48 18.65
N PRO A 162 -0.66 -17.47 18.96
CA PRO A 162 -0.11 -17.63 20.30
C PRO A 162 0.84 -16.49 20.70
N PRO A 163 1.14 -16.32 22.00
CA PRO A 163 2.18 -15.40 22.45
C PRO A 163 3.51 -15.63 21.73
N GLY A 164 4.22 -14.55 21.43
CA GLY A 164 5.51 -14.58 20.71
C GLY A 164 5.38 -14.66 19.18
N THR A 165 4.23 -15.03 18.61
CA THR A 165 3.99 -14.99 17.17
C THR A 165 3.70 -13.56 16.74
N ILE A 166 4.53 -12.99 15.87
CA ILE A 166 4.38 -11.63 15.32
C ILE A 166 3.53 -11.67 14.07
N GLU A 167 3.83 -12.57 13.15
CA GLU A 167 3.19 -12.68 11.85
C GLU A 167 2.97 -14.15 11.47
N GLU A 168 1.84 -14.44 10.84
CA GLU A 168 1.45 -15.77 10.41
C GLU A 168 0.54 -15.68 9.19
N THR A 169 0.66 -16.66 8.29
CA THR A 169 -0.31 -16.85 7.20
C THR A 169 -1.03 -18.16 7.40
N SER A 170 -2.35 -18.11 7.50
CA SER A 170 -3.20 -19.28 7.74
C SER A 170 -4.21 -19.47 6.62
N GLU A 171 -4.53 -20.72 6.33
CA GLU A 171 -5.42 -21.13 5.26
C GLU A 171 -6.61 -21.91 5.80
N PHE A 172 -7.78 -21.61 5.24
CA PHE A 172 -9.07 -22.20 5.65
C PHE A 172 -9.83 -22.67 4.41
N SER A 173 -10.44 -23.85 4.48
CA SER A 173 -11.33 -24.37 3.43
C SER A 173 -12.76 -24.42 3.97
N LEU A 174 -13.61 -23.50 3.49
CA LEU A 174 -14.95 -23.27 4.02
C LEU A 174 -16.01 -23.70 2.99
N PRO A 175 -17.00 -24.54 3.36
CA PRO A 175 -18.08 -24.87 2.45
C PRO A 175 -18.84 -23.62 2.00
N ALA A 176 -19.03 -23.43 0.70
CA ALA A 176 -19.80 -22.30 0.19
C ALA A 176 -21.31 -22.41 0.50
N GLY A 177 -21.81 -23.64 0.69
CA GLY A 177 -23.22 -23.87 1.04
C GLY A 177 -24.23 -23.47 -0.05
N VAL A 178 -23.77 -23.31 -1.31
CA VAL A 178 -24.66 -22.93 -2.41
C VAL A 178 -25.31 -24.14 -3.05
N THR A 179 -26.59 -24.01 -3.40
CA THR A 179 -27.35 -24.98 -4.19
C THR A 179 -27.45 -24.46 -5.63
N GLY A 180 -27.00 -25.26 -6.60
CA GLY A 180 -26.92 -24.86 -7.99
C GLY A 180 -25.79 -23.85 -8.27
N THR A 181 -25.60 -23.54 -9.54
CA THR A 181 -24.59 -22.57 -9.98
C THR A 181 -24.98 -21.15 -9.57
N LYS A 182 -24.03 -20.42 -8.98
CA LYS A 182 -24.12 -18.98 -8.67
C LYS A 182 -23.05 -18.20 -9.43
N TRP A 183 -23.33 -16.93 -9.66
CA TRP A 183 -22.41 -16.02 -10.31
C TRP A 183 -21.99 -14.92 -9.33
N VAL A 184 -20.74 -15.01 -8.85
CA VAL A 184 -20.17 -14.08 -7.87
C VAL A 184 -19.64 -12.85 -8.60
N LYS A 185 -20.25 -11.69 -8.38
CA LYS A 185 -19.78 -10.41 -8.92
C LYS A 185 -18.78 -9.71 -8.03
N ALA A 186 -18.81 -10.00 -6.71
CA ALA A 186 -17.87 -9.46 -5.73
C ALA A 186 -17.76 -10.39 -4.53
N ALA A 187 -16.61 -10.32 -3.85
CA ALA A 187 -16.41 -10.93 -2.54
C ALA A 187 -15.72 -9.92 -1.61
N ASP A 188 -16.06 -9.95 -0.33
CA ASP A 188 -15.51 -9.08 0.70
C ASP A 188 -15.15 -9.91 1.94
N LEU A 189 -14.30 -9.36 2.81
CA LEU A 189 -13.99 -9.93 4.11
C LEU A 189 -14.45 -8.98 5.21
N MET A 190 -15.11 -9.54 6.21
CA MET A 190 -15.37 -8.88 7.48
C MET A 190 -14.43 -9.48 8.53
N PRO A 191 -13.35 -8.77 8.92
CA PRO A 191 -12.45 -9.24 9.95
C PRO A 191 -13.20 -9.38 11.28
N GLY A 192 -12.97 -10.47 12.00
CA GLY A 192 -13.42 -10.61 13.40
C GLY A 192 -12.56 -9.72 14.31
N ASN A 193 -11.26 -9.64 14.00
CA ASN A 193 -10.32 -8.77 14.71
C ASN A 193 -9.49 -7.94 13.70
N PRO A 194 -9.94 -6.73 13.36
CA PRO A 194 -9.26 -5.91 12.36
C PRO A 194 -7.84 -5.48 12.74
N SER A 195 -7.48 -5.49 14.04
CA SER A 195 -6.14 -5.07 14.47
C SER A 195 -5.03 -6.03 14.00
N ILE A 196 -5.35 -7.29 13.72
CA ILE A 196 -4.36 -8.29 13.31
C ILE A 196 -4.52 -8.80 11.88
N VAL A 197 -5.65 -8.55 11.21
CA VAL A 197 -5.91 -9.00 9.82
C VAL A 197 -5.31 -8.01 8.84
N ARG A 198 -4.23 -8.38 8.16
CA ARG A 198 -3.48 -7.52 7.21
C ARG A 198 -3.95 -7.64 5.78
N SER A 199 -4.22 -8.86 5.34
CA SER A 199 -4.73 -9.11 3.99
C SER A 199 -5.43 -10.47 3.93
N ALA A 200 -6.28 -10.65 2.92
CA ALA A 200 -6.87 -11.94 2.64
C ALA A 200 -6.97 -12.21 1.13
N VAL A 201 -6.78 -13.46 0.76
CA VAL A 201 -7.03 -13.99 -0.57
C VAL A 201 -8.23 -14.91 -0.48
N ILE A 202 -9.26 -14.62 -1.25
CA ILE A 202 -10.51 -15.38 -1.31
C ILE A 202 -10.64 -15.99 -2.70
N SER A 203 -10.65 -17.31 -2.78
CA SER A 203 -10.80 -18.04 -4.06
C SER A 203 -11.78 -19.20 -3.90
N VAL A 204 -12.32 -19.67 -5.01
CA VAL A 204 -12.94 -20.99 -5.06
C VAL A 204 -11.82 -22.03 -4.99
N GLU A 205 -11.96 -23.07 -4.17
CA GLU A 205 -10.98 -24.15 -4.09
C GLU A 205 -10.81 -24.80 -5.47
N ASN A 206 -9.57 -24.83 -5.98
CA ASN A 206 -9.23 -25.26 -7.35
C ASN A 206 -9.96 -24.47 -8.46
N GLY A 207 -10.36 -23.24 -8.19
CA GLY A 207 -11.13 -22.40 -9.08
C GLY A 207 -10.67 -20.94 -9.13
N PRO A 208 -11.55 -20.02 -9.57
CA PRO A 208 -11.19 -18.62 -9.75
C PRO A 208 -10.90 -17.92 -8.42
N LEU A 209 -9.99 -16.94 -8.48
CA LEU A 209 -9.75 -16.00 -7.40
C LEU A 209 -10.87 -14.97 -7.38
N LEU A 210 -11.64 -14.91 -6.28
CA LEU A 210 -12.80 -14.04 -6.13
C LEU A 210 -12.39 -12.65 -5.67
N ALA A 211 -11.54 -12.53 -4.64
CA ALA A 211 -11.09 -11.25 -4.13
C ALA A 211 -9.65 -11.29 -3.56
N LEU A 212 -8.99 -10.14 -3.66
CA LEU A 212 -7.83 -9.75 -2.86
C LEU A 212 -8.31 -8.65 -1.92
N TRP A 213 -8.39 -8.96 -0.64
CA TRP A 213 -8.90 -8.04 0.35
C TRP A 213 -7.74 -7.44 1.15
N GLN A 214 -7.82 -6.14 1.38
CA GLN A 214 -6.92 -5.40 2.26
C GLN A 214 -7.73 -4.35 3.03
N PRO A 215 -7.34 -4.01 4.26
CA PRO A 215 -7.92 -2.88 4.98
C PRO A 215 -7.78 -1.59 4.15
N GLY A 216 -8.81 -0.75 4.18
CA GLY A 216 -8.79 0.51 3.42
C GLY A 216 -8.92 0.39 1.90
N SER A 217 -8.84 -0.82 1.31
CA SER A 217 -9.12 -0.99 -0.12
C SER A 217 -10.61 -1.06 -0.41
N ASP A 218 -11.06 -0.55 -1.55
CA ASP A 218 -12.45 -0.66 -1.96
C ASP A 218 -12.78 -2.08 -2.41
N THR A 219 -13.87 -2.64 -1.87
CA THR A 219 -14.49 -3.83 -2.44
C THR A 219 -15.30 -3.42 -3.65
N MET A 220 -15.01 -4.01 -4.80
CA MET A 220 -15.65 -3.64 -6.07
C MET A 220 -16.30 -4.84 -6.71
N ALA A 221 -17.47 -4.60 -7.30
CA ALA A 221 -18.08 -5.57 -8.19
C ALA A 221 -17.38 -5.60 -9.55
N ALA A 222 -17.22 -6.78 -10.11
CA ALA A 222 -16.71 -6.96 -11.46
C ALA A 222 -17.54 -6.15 -12.47
N PRO A 223 -16.90 -5.32 -13.32
CA PRO A 223 -17.60 -4.42 -14.23
C PRO A 223 -18.20 -5.16 -15.42
N GLY A 224 -19.13 -4.50 -16.13
CA GLY A 224 -19.65 -4.96 -17.43
C GLY A 224 -20.44 -6.28 -17.40
N GLY A 225 -21.02 -6.65 -16.25
CA GLY A 225 -21.73 -7.92 -16.09
C GLY A 225 -20.81 -9.14 -15.95
N ALA A 226 -19.53 -8.92 -15.75
CA ALA A 226 -18.57 -9.98 -15.45
C ALA A 226 -18.86 -10.62 -14.09
N ALA A 227 -18.69 -11.92 -13.98
CA ALA A 227 -18.82 -12.63 -12.73
C ALA A 227 -18.00 -13.93 -12.74
N PHE A 228 -17.67 -14.40 -11.54
CA PHE A 228 -17.00 -15.68 -11.35
C PHE A 228 -18.02 -16.78 -11.12
N LYS A 229 -17.80 -17.93 -11.73
CA LYS A 229 -18.66 -19.08 -11.56
C LYS A 229 -18.41 -19.77 -10.22
N LEU A 230 -19.47 -20.09 -9.50
CA LEU A 230 -19.45 -20.84 -8.25
C LEU A 230 -20.45 -21.99 -8.37
N GLU A 231 -19.95 -23.20 -8.43
CA GLU A 231 -20.76 -24.41 -8.57
C GLU A 231 -21.32 -24.89 -7.23
N SER A 232 -22.38 -25.68 -7.30
CA SER A 232 -22.92 -26.37 -6.12
C SER A 232 -21.84 -27.29 -5.51
N GLY A 233 -21.76 -27.28 -4.16
CA GLY A 233 -20.77 -28.07 -3.43
C GLY A 233 -19.34 -27.51 -3.42
N SER A 234 -19.11 -26.36 -4.07
CA SER A 234 -17.81 -25.69 -4.00
C SER A 234 -17.45 -25.30 -2.58
N LYS A 235 -16.13 -25.29 -2.31
CA LYS A 235 -15.56 -24.71 -1.11
C LYS A 235 -14.86 -23.41 -1.46
N ILE A 236 -14.82 -22.50 -0.51
CA ILE A 236 -14.05 -21.26 -0.57
C ILE A 236 -12.75 -21.48 0.17
N HIS A 237 -11.64 -21.27 -0.52
CA HIS A 237 -10.31 -21.22 0.06
C HIS A 237 -10.04 -19.78 0.51
N LEU A 238 -9.85 -19.59 1.81
CA LEU A 238 -9.55 -18.32 2.45
C LEU A 238 -8.13 -18.39 3.02
N ARG A 239 -7.23 -17.55 2.51
CA ARG A 239 -5.88 -17.35 3.07
C ARG A 239 -5.80 -15.99 3.70
N ILE A 240 -5.49 -15.92 5.00
CA ILE A 240 -5.37 -14.67 5.76
C ILE A 240 -3.91 -14.51 6.21
N GLN A 241 -3.36 -13.33 5.98
CA GLN A 241 -2.12 -12.87 6.58
C GLN A 241 -2.47 -12.10 7.86
N TYR A 242 -1.99 -12.61 8.97
CA TYR A 242 -2.11 -12.00 10.29
C TYR A 242 -0.80 -11.34 10.71
N LYS A 243 -0.91 -10.21 11.41
CA LYS A 243 0.25 -9.56 12.02
C LYS A 243 -0.19 -8.78 13.25
N LYS A 244 0.39 -9.10 14.40
CA LYS A 244 0.14 -8.38 15.65
C LYS A 244 0.80 -7.01 15.64
N HIS A 245 0.23 -6.08 16.39
CA HIS A 245 0.91 -4.87 16.82
C HIS A 245 2.00 -5.24 17.85
N PHE A 246 2.98 -4.38 17.99
CA PHE A 246 4.13 -4.65 18.88
C PHE A 246 3.71 -4.88 20.33
N ASP A 247 2.74 -4.14 20.82
CA ASP A 247 2.17 -4.25 22.17
C ASP A 247 1.37 -5.53 22.40
N GLN A 248 0.93 -6.20 21.32
CA GLN A 248 0.17 -7.45 21.37
C GLN A 248 1.02 -8.71 21.23
N VAL A 249 2.34 -8.58 21.03
CA VAL A 249 3.21 -9.73 20.70
C VAL A 249 3.20 -10.79 21.79
N GLN A 250 3.09 -10.39 23.05
CA GLN A 250 3.08 -11.30 24.21
C GLN A 250 1.68 -11.84 24.56
N ASP A 251 0.65 -11.39 23.85
CA ASP A 251 -0.73 -11.82 24.10
C ASP A 251 -1.16 -12.93 23.12
N ALA A 252 -2.07 -13.79 23.55
CA ALA A 252 -2.84 -14.63 22.63
C ALA A 252 -3.94 -13.77 22.02
N VAL A 253 -3.94 -13.62 20.68
CA VAL A 253 -4.89 -12.77 19.97
C VAL A 253 -5.62 -13.59 18.92
N SER A 254 -6.94 -13.54 18.96
CA SER A 254 -7.79 -14.36 18.10
C SER A 254 -8.53 -13.55 17.04
N ASP A 255 -8.90 -14.23 15.95
CA ASP A 255 -9.76 -13.76 14.88
C ASP A 255 -10.81 -14.79 14.49
N LYS A 256 -12.00 -14.33 14.13
CA LYS A 256 -13.06 -15.10 13.49
C LYS A 256 -13.72 -14.30 12.39
N SER A 257 -13.00 -14.20 11.27
CA SER A 257 -13.45 -13.48 10.08
C SER A 257 -14.64 -14.14 9.38
N ALA A 258 -15.32 -13.38 8.55
CA ALA A 258 -16.40 -13.90 7.69
C ALA A 258 -16.24 -13.38 6.27
N ILE A 259 -16.54 -14.22 5.27
CA ILE A 259 -16.57 -13.87 3.86
C ILE A 259 -17.99 -13.46 3.49
N GLY A 260 -18.14 -12.37 2.72
CA GLY A 260 -19.38 -11.96 2.07
C GLY A 260 -19.31 -12.18 0.58
N LEU A 261 -20.25 -12.91 0.00
CA LEU A 261 -20.38 -13.09 -1.43
C LEU A 261 -21.60 -12.32 -1.96
N TYR A 262 -21.40 -11.64 -3.10
CA TYR A 262 -22.43 -10.85 -3.78
C TYR A 262 -22.68 -11.46 -5.14
N PHE A 263 -23.94 -11.84 -5.41
CA PHE A 263 -24.32 -12.53 -6.63
C PHE A 263 -24.88 -11.58 -7.68
N THR A 264 -24.70 -11.93 -8.94
CA THR A 264 -25.42 -11.32 -10.05
C THR A 264 -26.86 -11.79 -10.03
N LYS A 265 -27.83 -10.86 -10.12
CA LYS A 265 -29.28 -11.15 -10.13
C LYS A 265 -29.82 -11.13 -11.56
N PRO A 266 -30.71 -12.08 -11.91
CA PRO A 266 -31.45 -12.03 -13.19
C PRO A 266 -32.22 -10.69 -13.31
N PRO A 267 -32.48 -10.15 -14.54
CA PRO A 267 -32.27 -10.78 -15.84
C PRO A 267 -30.95 -10.47 -16.55
N LEU A 268 -29.92 -10.08 -15.84
CA LEU A 268 -28.64 -9.68 -16.45
C LEU A 268 -27.97 -10.86 -17.16
N SER A 269 -27.52 -10.65 -18.39
CA SER A 269 -26.61 -11.56 -19.06
C SER A 269 -25.28 -11.59 -18.33
N VAL A 270 -24.95 -12.71 -17.75
CA VAL A 270 -23.68 -12.91 -17.05
C VAL A 270 -22.61 -13.26 -18.06
N ARG A 271 -21.45 -12.62 -17.92
CA ARG A 271 -20.24 -12.93 -18.68
C ARG A 271 -19.20 -13.52 -17.73
N GLU A 272 -18.80 -14.75 -18.00
CA GLU A 272 -17.79 -15.42 -17.19
C GLU A 272 -16.45 -14.71 -17.28
N LEU A 273 -15.91 -14.32 -16.13
CA LEU A 273 -14.59 -13.74 -16.03
C LEU A 273 -13.55 -14.86 -15.99
N GLN A 274 -12.67 -14.86 -17.00
CA GLN A 274 -11.56 -15.80 -17.14
C GLN A 274 -10.24 -15.12 -16.78
N SER A 275 -9.23 -15.92 -16.46
CA SER A 275 -7.90 -15.46 -16.12
C SER A 275 -6.86 -16.09 -17.02
N PHE A 276 -5.92 -15.28 -17.49
CA PHE A 276 -4.75 -15.67 -18.27
C PHE A 276 -3.50 -15.21 -17.51
N VAL A 277 -2.58 -16.11 -17.22
CA VAL A 277 -1.39 -15.81 -16.43
C VAL A 277 -0.17 -15.66 -17.34
N ILE A 278 0.55 -14.57 -17.15
CA ILE A 278 1.84 -14.27 -17.76
C ILE A 278 2.90 -14.46 -16.68
N ASP A 279 3.77 -15.42 -16.83
CA ASP A 279 4.78 -15.77 -15.82
C ASP A 279 6.19 -15.83 -16.42
N SER A 280 7.16 -16.05 -15.54
CA SER A 280 8.56 -16.19 -15.92
C SER A 280 8.90 -17.51 -16.61
N ALA A 281 8.04 -18.55 -16.48
CA ALA A 281 8.31 -19.86 -17.06
C ALA A 281 8.23 -19.84 -18.61
N GLY A 282 7.38 -18.94 -19.15
CA GLY A 282 7.24 -18.72 -20.60
C GLY A 282 8.19 -17.66 -21.19
N SER A 283 9.06 -17.06 -20.40
CA SER A 283 9.86 -15.89 -20.81
C SER A 283 11.36 -16.15 -20.63
N PRO A 284 12.11 -16.50 -21.71
CA PRO A 284 13.55 -16.65 -21.63
C PRO A 284 14.22 -15.36 -21.15
N GLY A 285 15.03 -15.45 -20.10
CA GLY A 285 15.75 -14.30 -19.50
C GLY A 285 15.09 -13.68 -18.28
N ALA A 286 13.92 -14.18 -17.82
CA ALA A 286 13.23 -13.66 -16.62
C ALA A 286 14.00 -13.87 -15.29
N GLN A 287 15.07 -14.68 -15.30
CA GLN A 287 15.98 -14.87 -14.15
C GLN A 287 17.18 -13.88 -14.18
N ALA A 288 16.99 -12.70 -14.74
CA ALA A 288 18.03 -11.69 -14.79
C ALA A 288 18.52 -11.32 -13.37
N ALA A 289 19.83 -10.99 -13.29
CA ALA A 289 20.45 -10.49 -12.08
C ALA A 289 19.60 -9.37 -11.44
N ASN A 290 19.66 -9.23 -10.10
CA ASN A 290 18.86 -8.27 -9.33
C ASN A 290 18.83 -6.82 -9.84
N SER A 291 19.70 -6.45 -10.77
CA SER A 291 19.88 -5.11 -11.35
C SER A 291 19.38 -4.93 -12.78
N ALA A 292 18.90 -6.00 -13.44
CA ALA A 292 18.44 -5.90 -14.84
C ALA A 292 16.91 -5.85 -14.92
N PRO A 293 16.33 -5.09 -15.89
CA PRO A 293 14.90 -5.13 -16.16
C PRO A 293 14.41 -6.53 -16.53
N VAL A 294 13.23 -6.90 -16.07
CA VAL A 294 12.57 -8.18 -16.39
C VAL A 294 11.46 -7.92 -17.39
N THR A 295 11.39 -8.71 -18.45
CA THR A 295 10.31 -8.65 -19.44
C THR A 295 9.62 -10.01 -19.52
N LEU A 296 8.29 -10.01 -19.30
CA LEU A 296 7.43 -11.17 -19.52
C LEU A 296 6.55 -10.90 -20.73
N THR A 297 6.35 -11.90 -21.57
CA THR A 297 5.51 -11.80 -22.76
C THR A 297 4.57 -12.97 -22.90
N ALA A 298 3.38 -12.71 -23.42
CA ALA A 298 2.46 -13.75 -23.81
C ALA A 298 1.53 -13.26 -24.94
N THR A 299 0.92 -14.19 -25.67
CA THR A 299 0.05 -13.88 -26.79
C THR A 299 -1.38 -14.33 -26.48
N LEU A 300 -2.35 -13.45 -26.69
CA LEU A 300 -3.76 -13.78 -26.59
C LEU A 300 -4.16 -14.74 -27.72
N ALA A 301 -4.62 -15.94 -27.39
CA ALA A 301 -5.04 -16.91 -28.39
C ALA A 301 -6.34 -16.51 -29.11
N LYS A 302 -7.23 -15.80 -28.43
CA LYS A 302 -8.56 -15.38 -28.92
C LYS A 302 -8.84 -13.93 -28.59
N PRO A 303 -9.77 -13.26 -29.29
CA PRO A 303 -10.20 -11.93 -28.93
C PRO A 303 -10.74 -11.88 -27.50
N ALA A 304 -10.41 -10.81 -26.79
CA ALA A 304 -10.79 -10.66 -25.39
C ALA A 304 -11.00 -9.19 -25.01
N ARG A 305 -11.95 -8.94 -24.13
CA ARG A 305 -12.10 -7.65 -23.46
C ARG A 305 -11.37 -7.75 -22.11
N ILE A 306 -10.34 -6.92 -21.93
CA ILE A 306 -9.53 -6.93 -20.70
C ILE A 306 -10.26 -6.14 -19.63
N ILE A 307 -10.46 -6.76 -18.47
CA ILE A 307 -11.28 -6.23 -17.37
C ILE A 307 -10.42 -5.79 -16.19
N ALA A 308 -9.39 -6.60 -15.83
CA ALA A 308 -8.51 -6.30 -14.72
C ALA A 308 -7.12 -6.91 -14.91
N LEU A 309 -6.17 -6.38 -14.15
CA LEU A 309 -4.83 -6.94 -14.01
C LEU A 309 -4.54 -7.23 -12.55
N ARG A 310 -3.78 -8.29 -12.31
CA ARG A 310 -3.42 -8.73 -10.97
C ARG A 310 -1.94 -9.18 -10.94
N PRO A 311 -1.02 -8.23 -10.65
CA PRO A 311 0.38 -8.57 -10.43
C PRO A 311 0.55 -9.38 -9.15
N SER A 312 1.42 -10.38 -9.20
CA SER A 312 1.99 -11.10 -8.06
C SER A 312 3.50 -11.02 -8.22
N LEU A 313 4.19 -10.44 -7.26
CA LEU A 313 5.59 -10.08 -7.38
C LEU A 313 6.46 -10.95 -6.47
N ASP A 314 7.63 -11.30 -6.95
CA ASP A 314 8.68 -12.01 -6.20
C ASP A 314 9.55 -11.07 -5.35
N ARG A 315 9.53 -9.77 -5.64
CA ARG A 315 10.28 -8.72 -4.93
C ARG A 315 9.67 -7.35 -5.21
N ALA A 316 10.19 -6.30 -4.57
CA ALA A 316 9.84 -4.93 -4.90
C ALA A 316 10.48 -4.49 -6.22
N TYR A 317 9.76 -3.69 -7.01
CA TYR A 317 10.22 -3.10 -8.25
C TYR A 317 10.06 -1.58 -8.22
N ALA A 318 10.88 -0.85 -8.98
CA ALA A 318 10.73 0.59 -9.16
C ALA A 318 9.50 0.90 -10.03
N LEU A 319 9.34 0.16 -11.13
CA LEU A 319 8.23 0.30 -12.06
C LEU A 319 7.72 -1.07 -12.53
N LEU A 320 6.43 -1.15 -12.79
CA LEU A 320 5.79 -2.23 -13.53
C LEU A 320 4.91 -1.62 -14.60
N ASN A 321 5.14 -2.00 -15.86
CA ASN A 321 4.34 -1.58 -16.99
C ASN A 321 3.73 -2.79 -17.69
N VAL A 322 2.46 -2.71 -18.06
CA VAL A 322 1.77 -3.69 -18.88
C VAL A 322 1.21 -3.03 -20.11
N ASP A 323 1.61 -3.50 -21.26
CA ASP A 323 1.17 -3.04 -22.57
C ASP A 323 0.66 -4.19 -23.43
N ALA A 324 -0.29 -3.93 -24.31
CA ALA A 324 -0.65 -4.83 -25.38
C ALA A 324 -0.20 -4.25 -26.73
N THR A 325 0.30 -5.10 -27.62
CA THR A 325 0.55 -4.75 -29.04
C THR A 325 -0.39 -5.59 -29.88
N THR A 326 -1.28 -4.94 -30.63
CA THR A 326 -2.25 -5.63 -31.50
C THR A 326 -1.54 -6.22 -32.72
N PRO A 327 -2.13 -7.16 -33.47
CA PRO A 327 -1.59 -7.66 -34.72
C PRO A 327 -1.37 -6.57 -35.80
N SER A 328 -2.08 -5.44 -35.70
CA SER A 328 -1.86 -4.27 -36.55
C SER A 328 -0.70 -3.39 -36.13
N GLY A 329 -0.01 -3.71 -35.01
CA GLY A 329 1.10 -2.94 -34.46
C GLY A 329 0.67 -1.80 -33.53
N ALA A 330 -0.62 -1.61 -33.27
CA ALA A 330 -1.09 -0.58 -32.34
C ALA A 330 -0.75 -0.97 -30.88
N ARG A 331 -0.16 -0.02 -30.14
CA ARG A 331 0.16 -0.18 -28.72
C ARG A 331 -1.00 0.32 -27.86
N VAL A 332 -1.45 -0.52 -26.93
CA VAL A 332 -2.53 -0.24 -25.97
C VAL A 332 -1.95 -0.36 -24.57
N PRO A 333 -1.73 0.74 -23.84
CA PRO A 333 -1.29 0.68 -22.44
C PRO A 333 -2.43 0.12 -21.57
N LEU A 334 -2.08 -0.74 -20.62
CA LEU A 334 -3.04 -1.40 -19.73
C LEU A 334 -2.86 -0.99 -18.27
N LEU A 335 -1.62 -0.91 -17.77
CA LEU A 335 -1.34 -0.58 -16.37
C LEU A 335 0.07 -0.02 -16.22
N ARG A 336 0.22 0.96 -15.33
CA ARG A 336 1.50 1.49 -14.87
C ARG A 336 1.50 1.55 -13.35
N LEU A 337 2.51 0.94 -12.71
CA LEU A 337 2.68 0.99 -11.26
C LEU A 337 4.07 1.53 -10.93
N ARG A 338 4.15 2.36 -9.88
CA ARG A 338 5.40 2.90 -9.34
C ARG A 338 5.64 2.35 -7.95
N GLY A 339 6.81 1.74 -7.71
CA GLY A 339 7.17 1.15 -6.43
C GLY A 339 6.30 -0.04 -5.99
N PRO A 340 5.80 -0.90 -6.91
CA PRO A 340 4.95 -2.02 -6.49
C PRO A 340 5.73 -3.02 -5.63
N ARG A 341 5.06 -3.60 -4.63
CA ARG A 341 5.66 -4.48 -3.62
C ARG A 341 4.87 -5.77 -3.46
N PRO A 342 5.54 -6.92 -3.16
CA PRO A 342 4.90 -8.23 -3.09
C PRO A 342 3.84 -8.37 -2.00
N GLN A 343 4.00 -7.67 -0.86
CA GLN A 343 3.04 -7.73 0.25
C GLN A 343 1.71 -7.04 -0.04
N TRP A 344 1.63 -6.21 -1.08
CA TRP A 344 0.44 -5.44 -1.43
C TRP A 344 -0.26 -6.03 -2.64
N LEU A 345 -0.78 -7.25 -2.50
CA LEU A 345 -1.56 -7.93 -3.55
C LEU A 345 -2.83 -7.14 -3.87
N ARG A 346 -2.99 -6.76 -5.13
CA ARG A 346 -4.17 -5.99 -5.57
C ARG A 346 -4.65 -6.43 -6.95
N ARG A 347 -5.96 -6.35 -7.14
CA ARG A 347 -6.62 -6.41 -8.45
C ARG A 347 -6.89 -4.99 -8.91
N TYR A 348 -6.37 -4.65 -10.10
CA TYR A 348 -6.57 -3.35 -10.75
C TYR A 348 -7.68 -3.48 -11.79
N TRP A 349 -8.90 -3.08 -11.43
CA TRP A 349 -10.02 -3.02 -12.34
C TRP A 349 -9.84 -1.84 -13.29
N LEU A 350 -9.82 -2.09 -14.61
CA LEU A 350 -9.66 -1.04 -15.59
C LEU A 350 -10.95 -0.20 -15.68
N GLN A 351 -10.80 1.12 -15.78
CA GLN A 351 -11.91 2.03 -16.03
C GLN A 351 -12.43 1.85 -17.46
N ASP A 352 -11.49 1.90 -18.40
CA ASP A 352 -11.72 1.59 -19.80
C ASP A 352 -11.25 0.16 -20.05
N THR A 353 -12.16 -0.69 -20.51
CA THR A 353 -11.91 -2.11 -20.73
C THR A 353 -11.63 -2.37 -22.22
N PRO A 354 -10.35 -2.31 -22.66
CA PRO A 354 -10.01 -2.43 -24.07
C PRO A 354 -10.34 -3.82 -24.64
N GLU A 355 -10.78 -3.82 -25.89
CA GLU A 355 -10.97 -5.04 -26.68
C GLU A 355 -9.68 -5.31 -27.47
N LEU A 356 -9.10 -6.46 -27.27
CA LEU A 356 -7.89 -6.90 -27.94
C LEU A 356 -8.20 -8.06 -28.89
N ALA A 357 -7.69 -7.99 -30.11
CA ALA A 357 -7.81 -9.06 -31.07
C ALA A 357 -6.99 -10.30 -30.66
N GLY A 358 -7.40 -11.48 -31.11
CA GLY A 358 -6.55 -12.66 -31.04
C GLY A 358 -5.22 -12.41 -31.76
N GLY A 359 -4.12 -12.93 -31.23
CA GLY A 359 -2.76 -12.64 -31.69
C GLY A 359 -2.14 -11.37 -31.09
N SER A 360 -2.87 -10.60 -30.26
CA SER A 360 -2.26 -9.48 -29.53
C SER A 360 -1.21 -9.97 -28.53
N GLN A 361 -0.04 -9.37 -28.54
CA GLN A 361 1.05 -9.66 -27.63
C GLN A 361 0.92 -8.77 -26.38
N ILE A 362 0.90 -9.38 -25.20
CA ILE A 362 0.96 -8.68 -23.93
C ILE A 362 2.41 -8.70 -23.44
N THR A 363 2.91 -7.52 -23.08
CA THR A 363 4.27 -7.33 -22.55
C THR A 363 4.20 -6.71 -21.16
N VAL A 364 4.82 -7.37 -20.20
CA VAL A 364 5.03 -6.86 -18.83
C VAL A 364 6.50 -6.50 -18.71
N THR A 365 6.79 -5.25 -18.37
CA THR A 365 8.17 -4.78 -18.12
C THR A 365 8.27 -4.35 -16.66
N LEU A 366 9.28 -4.86 -15.96
CA LEU A 366 9.57 -4.54 -14.57
C LEU A 366 10.98 -3.95 -14.47
N GLU A 367 11.09 -2.81 -13.82
CA GLU A 367 12.37 -2.17 -13.53
C GLU A 367 12.78 -2.45 -12.09
N PRO A 368 14.02 -2.91 -11.85
CA PRO A 368 14.49 -3.20 -10.49
C PRO A 368 14.59 -1.91 -9.66
N LEU A 369 14.43 -2.05 -8.36
CA LEU A 369 14.68 -0.96 -7.40
C LEU A 369 16.21 -0.85 -7.19
N SER A 370 16.78 0.35 -7.37
CA SER A 370 18.24 0.57 -7.32
C SER A 370 18.86 0.39 -5.94
N ASP A 371 18.06 0.64 -4.87
CA ASP A 371 18.47 0.52 -3.47
C ASP A 371 17.58 -0.49 -2.74
N TYR A 372 17.74 -1.75 -3.10
CA TYR A 372 17.14 -2.82 -2.35
C TYR A 372 18.01 -3.09 -1.10
N SER A 373 17.78 -2.32 -0.04
CA SER A 373 18.34 -2.66 1.27
C SER A 373 17.71 -3.98 1.74
N ASP A 374 18.53 -4.88 2.29
CA ASP A 374 18.19 -6.24 2.75
C ASP A 374 17.05 -6.32 3.80
N GLU A 375 16.45 -5.20 4.16
CA GLU A 375 15.44 -5.09 5.22
C GLU A 375 14.10 -5.77 4.92
N MET A 376 13.87 -6.21 3.69
CA MET A 376 12.65 -6.94 3.33
C MET A 376 12.96 -8.28 2.66
N LYS A 377 13.65 -9.17 3.37
CA LYS A 377 13.58 -10.59 3.05
C LYS A 377 12.15 -11.07 3.33
N VAL A 378 11.26 -10.90 2.36
CA VAL A 378 9.92 -11.47 2.43
C VAL A 378 10.09 -12.98 2.33
N ILE A 379 9.84 -13.66 3.44
CA ILE A 379 9.84 -15.13 3.53
C ILE A 379 8.60 -15.63 2.77
N ASN A 380 8.77 -16.55 1.82
CA ASN A 380 7.73 -17.11 0.95
C ASN A 380 7.16 -16.14 -0.12
N LEU A 381 8.02 -15.67 -1.01
CA LEU A 381 7.59 -14.92 -2.18
C LEU A 381 6.81 -15.81 -3.15
N ALA A 382 5.66 -15.31 -3.62
CA ALA A 382 4.98 -15.90 -4.75
C ALA A 382 5.87 -15.76 -6.01
N PRO A 383 5.75 -16.65 -6.99
CA PRO A 383 6.45 -16.48 -8.26
C PRO A 383 6.02 -15.19 -8.96
N LEU A 384 6.95 -14.56 -9.67
CA LEU A 384 6.65 -13.39 -10.50
C LEU A 384 5.67 -13.77 -11.60
N GLN A 385 4.49 -13.16 -11.54
CA GLN A 385 3.45 -13.35 -12.56
C GLN A 385 2.49 -12.14 -12.61
N VAL A 386 1.86 -11.95 -13.76
CA VAL A 386 0.76 -11.00 -13.93
C VAL A 386 -0.43 -11.74 -14.53
N ALA A 387 -1.54 -11.80 -13.80
CA ALA A 387 -2.78 -12.32 -14.34
C ALA A 387 -3.56 -11.22 -15.07
N LEU A 388 -3.95 -11.49 -16.31
CA LEU A 388 -4.95 -10.76 -17.06
C LEU A 388 -6.31 -11.40 -16.78
N GLU A 389 -7.27 -10.62 -16.32
CA GLU A 389 -8.65 -11.07 -16.16
C GLU A 389 -9.50 -10.46 -17.29
N TYR A 390 -10.21 -11.30 -18.00
CA TYR A 390 -10.87 -10.91 -19.25
C TYR A 390 -12.20 -11.62 -19.49
N ILE A 391 -13.00 -11.05 -20.37
CA ILE A 391 -14.21 -11.67 -20.92
C ILE A 391 -13.88 -12.10 -22.36
N PRO A 392 -14.06 -13.38 -22.73
CA PRO A 392 -13.96 -13.82 -24.12
C PRO A 392 -14.96 -13.09 -25.01
N GLN A 393 -14.58 -12.82 -26.26
CA GLN A 393 -15.43 -12.22 -27.30
C GLN A 393 -15.94 -13.27 -28.28
#